data_8bcf9fdf2f975b6c8f8391a6d1944067
#
_entry.id   8bcf9fdf2f975b6c8f8391a6d1944067
#
_cell.length_a   1.000
_cell.length_b   1.000
_cell.length_c   1.000
_cell.angle_alpha   90.00
_cell.angle_beta   90.00
_cell.angle_gamma   90.00
#
_symmetry.space_group_name_H-M   'P 1'
#
loop_
_entity.id
_entity.type
_entity.pdbx_description
1 polymer ?
#
loop_
_entity_poly.entity_id
_entity_poly.type
_entity_poly.pdbx_seq_one_letter_code
_entity_poly.pdbx_strand_id
1 'polypeptide(L)'
;MLVLKVLGMIWWLLVIPFGIGLLVAALTKKFRKNQEFQELPSMGAMLLGGYILMFALLELVGIPVMLFSVYHGFSNLYKIYAPLLILLAIAGIGLSVHWQIFQDIMAAQRFKYKESPFDRWEGWFFLFVFLLLVGVQLYMAFTRASFDGDDAYYGVQSLMAQQTDTLYRINPNNGRSTPLDARHALALFPIWEAFVGTMCGVHATIMAHSVVPLVLIPLSYLIYAEIAKIVFADRKALRPLFLVFMALWQMFGNVSIYTTETFFLTRTWQGKSFAGNFVLPAVLWLFLCLFYQEKKEKPLVLWLLLGALNLAAGASSSLAVLLSCMLTVGVGFLFMWKERRVQNLLLAGGSCVLGGLYVLLYLAL
;
A
#
# COMPACT_ATOMS: atom_id res chain seq x y z
N MET A 1 12.34 8.30 26.15
CA MET A 1 12.04 8.90 24.84
C MET A 1 12.09 7.90 23.68
N LEU A 2 13.13 7.08 23.52
CA LEU A 2 13.22 6.10 22.41
C LEU A 2 12.04 5.11 22.39
N VAL A 3 11.68 4.54 23.54
CA VAL A 3 10.56 3.57 23.66
C VAL A 3 9.23 4.16 23.15
N LEU A 4 8.92 5.41 23.50
CA LEU A 4 7.70 6.09 23.04
C LEU A 4 7.69 6.29 21.53
N LYS A 5 8.84 6.60 20.92
CA LYS A 5 8.96 6.71 19.45
C LYS A 5 8.70 5.36 18.77
N VAL A 6 9.29 4.29 19.30
CA VAL A 6 9.07 2.92 18.77
C VAL A 6 7.61 2.50 18.93
N LEU A 7 6.99 2.74 20.07
CA LEU A 7 5.57 2.46 20.29
C LEU A 7 4.68 3.28 19.34
N GLY A 8 5.02 4.55 19.11
CA GLY A 8 4.36 5.40 18.12
C GLY A 8 4.47 4.83 16.71
N MET A 9 5.66 4.37 16.29
CA MET A 9 5.83 3.73 14.99
C MET A 9 5.01 2.44 14.86
N ILE A 10 5.01 1.58 15.87
CA ILE A 10 4.16 0.37 15.88
C ILE A 10 2.68 0.77 15.75
N TRP A 11 2.26 1.79 16.48
CA TRP A 11 0.88 2.27 16.44
C TRP A 11 0.48 2.75 15.04
N TRP A 12 1.23 3.69 14.45
CA TRP A 12 0.87 4.33 13.19
C TRP A 12 1.15 3.46 11.95
N LEU A 13 2.16 2.58 12.01
CA LEU A 13 2.58 1.77 10.86
C LEU A 13 2.05 0.33 10.91
N LEU A 14 1.54 -0.14 12.05
CA LEU A 14 1.01 -1.50 12.13
C LEU A 14 -0.42 -1.53 12.68
N VAL A 15 -0.68 -0.92 13.87
CA VAL A 15 -1.98 -1.04 14.53
C VAL A 15 -3.07 -0.29 13.76
N ILE A 16 -2.82 0.96 13.37
CA ILE A 16 -3.81 1.77 12.64
C ILE A 16 -4.14 1.17 11.27
N PRO A 17 -3.17 0.84 10.38
CA PRO A 17 -3.51 0.22 9.10
C PRO A 17 -4.21 -1.12 9.27
N PHE A 18 -3.79 -1.95 10.23
CA PHE A 18 -4.46 -3.22 10.51
C PHE A 18 -5.91 -3.02 10.98
N GLY A 19 -6.14 -2.06 11.89
CA GLY A 19 -7.49 -1.70 12.34
C GLY A 19 -8.40 -1.24 11.21
N ILE A 20 -7.89 -0.41 10.28
CA ILE A 20 -8.61 0.01 9.07
C ILE A 20 -8.88 -1.20 8.16
N GLY A 21 -7.91 -2.10 8.02
CA GLY A 21 -8.09 -3.33 7.24
C GLY A 21 -9.15 -4.28 7.82
N LEU A 22 -9.32 -4.31 9.14
CA LEU A 22 -10.42 -5.02 9.79
C LEU A 22 -11.79 -4.47 9.37
N LEU A 23 -11.91 -3.16 9.10
CA LEU A 23 -13.13 -2.58 8.55
C LEU A 23 -13.43 -3.16 7.16
N VAL A 24 -12.43 -3.32 6.30
CA VAL A 24 -12.58 -3.95 4.98
C VAL A 24 -13.08 -5.39 5.13
N ALA A 25 -12.51 -6.18 6.04
CA ALA A 25 -12.93 -7.55 6.31
C ALA A 25 -14.36 -7.62 6.84
N ALA A 26 -14.72 -6.72 7.76
CA ALA A 26 -16.05 -6.61 8.32
C ALA A 26 -17.10 -6.28 7.26
N LEU A 27 -16.83 -5.30 6.40
CA LEU A 27 -17.68 -4.95 5.27
C LEU A 27 -17.79 -6.11 4.26
N THR A 28 -16.69 -6.80 3.97
CA THR A 28 -16.69 -7.98 3.11
C THR A 28 -17.62 -9.08 3.66
N LYS A 29 -17.58 -9.32 4.98
CA LYS A 29 -18.48 -10.30 5.62
C LYS A 29 -19.95 -9.86 5.57
N LYS A 30 -20.24 -8.58 5.86
CA LYS A 30 -21.61 -8.04 5.88
C LYS A 30 -22.30 -8.10 4.52
N PHE A 31 -21.60 -7.78 3.46
CA PHE A 31 -22.18 -7.71 2.11
C PHE A 31 -22.14 -9.05 1.36
N ARG A 32 -21.80 -10.14 2.02
CA ARG A 32 -21.91 -11.49 1.46
C ARG A 32 -23.38 -11.92 1.37
N LYS A 33 -23.82 -12.25 0.16
CA LYS A 33 -25.18 -12.78 -0.07
C LYS A 33 -25.29 -14.29 0.19
N ASN A 34 -24.22 -15.06 -0.01
CA ASN A 34 -24.21 -16.52 0.18
C ASN A 34 -23.12 -16.90 1.20
N GLN A 35 -23.52 -17.68 2.21
CA GLN A 35 -22.62 -18.13 3.30
C GLN A 35 -21.69 -19.30 2.92
N GLU A 36 -21.82 -19.88 1.71
CA GLU A 36 -21.02 -21.03 1.31
C GLU A 36 -19.59 -20.59 0.92
N PHE A 37 -18.64 -20.90 1.79
CA PHE A 37 -17.19 -21.05 1.58
C PHE A 37 -16.42 -19.98 0.79
N GLN A 38 -16.60 -18.69 1.04
CA GLN A 38 -15.58 -17.73 0.70
C GLN A 38 -14.73 -17.41 1.92
N GLU A 39 -13.43 -17.73 1.84
CA GLU A 39 -12.50 -17.42 2.91
C GLU A 39 -12.49 -15.92 3.22
N LEU A 40 -12.48 -15.58 4.52
CA LEU A 40 -12.26 -14.21 4.97
C LEU A 40 -10.86 -13.74 4.54
N PRO A 41 -10.67 -12.43 4.33
CA PRO A 41 -9.34 -11.91 4.06
C PRO A 41 -8.35 -12.36 5.13
N SER A 42 -7.16 -12.75 4.73
CA SER A 42 -6.08 -13.11 5.66
C SER A 42 -5.62 -11.88 6.45
N MET A 43 -4.90 -12.07 7.56
CA MET A 43 -4.31 -10.96 8.32
C MET A 43 -3.42 -10.07 7.42
N GLY A 44 -2.69 -10.68 6.47
CA GLY A 44 -1.89 -9.95 5.49
C GLY A 44 -2.77 -9.09 4.56
N ALA A 45 -3.83 -9.67 4.03
CA ALA A 45 -4.78 -8.95 3.17
C ALA A 45 -5.47 -7.78 3.92
N MET A 46 -5.74 -7.94 5.22
CA MET A 46 -6.27 -6.84 6.05
C MET A 46 -5.26 -5.71 6.19
N LEU A 47 -4.01 -6.02 6.52
CA LEU A 47 -2.96 -5.01 6.63
C LEU A 47 -2.77 -4.25 5.31
N LEU A 48 -2.73 -4.96 4.19
CA LEU A 48 -2.62 -4.35 2.85
C LEU A 48 -3.84 -3.48 2.51
N GLY A 49 -5.06 -3.96 2.78
CA GLY A 49 -6.28 -3.18 2.59
C GLY A 49 -6.31 -1.91 3.44
N GLY A 50 -5.80 -1.98 4.67
CA GLY A 50 -5.65 -0.82 5.53
C GLY A 50 -4.66 0.21 4.98
N TYR A 51 -3.50 -0.21 4.46
CA TYR A 51 -2.55 0.68 3.81
C TYR A 51 -3.12 1.32 2.55
N ILE A 52 -3.83 0.56 1.71
CA ILE A 52 -4.51 1.09 0.52
C ILE A 52 -5.48 2.20 0.92
N LEU A 53 -6.35 1.95 1.90
CA LEU A 53 -7.30 2.96 2.38
C LEU A 53 -6.60 4.15 3.03
N MET A 54 -5.55 3.92 3.81
CA MET A 54 -4.77 4.98 4.43
C MET A 54 -4.19 5.94 3.37
N PHE A 55 -3.56 5.44 2.31
CA PHE A 55 -3.02 6.29 1.25
C PHE A 55 -4.12 6.93 0.40
N ALA A 56 -5.22 6.25 0.12
CA ALA A 56 -6.37 6.85 -0.57
C ALA A 56 -6.98 8.01 0.23
N LEU A 57 -7.10 7.86 1.56
CA LEU A 57 -7.58 8.92 2.45
C LEU A 57 -6.58 10.07 2.57
N LEU A 58 -5.27 9.79 2.48
CA LEU A 58 -4.26 10.84 2.41
C LEU A 58 -4.49 11.76 1.20
N GLU A 59 -4.78 11.18 0.03
CA GLU A 59 -5.09 11.95 -1.17
C GLU A 59 -6.40 12.73 -1.02
N LEU A 60 -7.46 12.09 -0.50
CA LEU A 60 -8.77 12.74 -0.32
C LEU A 60 -8.74 13.91 0.65
N VAL A 61 -7.92 13.84 1.70
CA VAL A 61 -7.79 14.90 2.70
C VAL A 61 -6.67 15.87 2.31
N GLY A 62 -5.54 15.35 1.86
CA GLY A 62 -4.33 16.13 1.63
C GLY A 62 -4.44 17.07 0.43
N ILE A 63 -5.03 16.62 -0.67
CA ILE A 63 -5.21 17.47 -1.86
C ILE A 63 -6.05 18.72 -1.54
N PRO A 64 -7.27 18.63 -0.97
CA PRO A 64 -8.02 19.82 -0.59
C PRO A 64 -7.27 20.72 0.39
N VAL A 65 -6.65 20.14 1.42
CA VAL A 65 -5.89 20.94 2.40
C VAL A 65 -4.74 21.69 1.72
N MET A 66 -3.99 21.03 0.85
CA MET A 66 -2.88 21.65 0.11
C MET A 66 -3.35 22.78 -0.82
N LEU A 67 -4.49 22.62 -1.48
CA LEU A 67 -5.02 23.62 -2.39
C LEU A 67 -5.53 24.88 -1.64
N PHE A 68 -6.23 24.68 -0.51
CA PHE A 68 -6.90 25.74 0.21
C PHE A 68 -6.09 26.34 1.37
N SER A 69 -5.04 25.64 1.86
CA SER A 69 -4.22 26.10 2.99
C SER A 69 -2.83 26.53 2.52
N VAL A 70 -2.61 27.85 2.39
CA VAL A 70 -1.27 28.39 2.08
C VAL A 70 -0.34 28.27 3.30
N TYR A 71 -0.84 28.65 4.48
CA TYR A 71 -0.15 28.56 5.77
C TYR A 71 -0.80 27.48 6.63
N HIS A 72 -0.02 26.91 7.55
CA HIS A 72 -0.48 25.84 8.44
C HIS A 72 -1.07 24.61 7.72
N GLY A 73 -0.69 24.39 6.45
CA GLY A 73 -1.23 23.31 5.65
C GLY A 73 -0.92 21.95 6.23
N PHE A 74 0.29 21.75 6.74
CA PHE A 74 0.67 20.48 7.34
C PHE A 74 -0.06 20.22 8.67
N SER A 75 -0.17 21.24 9.55
CA SER A 75 -0.96 21.16 10.78
C SER A 75 -2.43 20.85 10.50
N ASN A 76 -3.03 21.51 9.52
CA ASN A 76 -4.41 21.27 9.13
C ASN A 76 -4.60 19.83 8.60
N LEU A 77 -3.64 19.35 7.83
CA LEU A 77 -3.65 17.95 7.35
C LEU A 77 -3.67 16.98 8.52
N TYR A 78 -2.69 17.03 9.42
CA TYR A 78 -2.61 16.01 10.46
C TYR A 78 -3.76 16.11 11.49
N LYS A 79 -4.30 17.32 11.75
CA LYS A 79 -5.46 17.52 12.63
C LYS A 79 -6.74 16.89 12.07
N ILE A 80 -6.87 16.73 10.76
CA ILE A 80 -8.01 16.06 10.11
C ILE A 80 -7.70 14.57 9.90
N TYR A 81 -6.53 14.28 9.34
CA TYR A 81 -6.17 12.93 8.89
C TYR A 81 -5.93 11.96 10.05
N ALA A 82 -5.24 12.38 11.13
CA ALA A 82 -4.98 11.50 12.27
C ALA A 82 -6.26 11.05 12.99
N PRO A 83 -7.20 11.94 13.39
CA PRO A 83 -8.46 11.52 13.99
C PRO A 83 -9.30 10.62 13.06
N LEU A 84 -9.33 10.92 11.75
CA LEU A 84 -10.03 10.10 10.77
C LEU A 84 -9.50 8.67 10.74
N LEU A 85 -8.17 8.50 10.68
CA LEU A 85 -7.55 7.17 10.70
C LEU A 85 -7.84 6.42 12.00
N ILE A 86 -7.75 7.10 13.15
CA ILE A 86 -8.04 6.52 14.46
C ILE A 86 -9.51 6.06 14.53
N LEU A 87 -10.45 6.91 14.10
CA LEU A 87 -11.88 6.56 14.09
C LEU A 87 -12.17 5.35 13.21
N LEU A 88 -11.58 5.28 12.02
CA LEU A 88 -11.76 4.13 11.13
C LEU A 88 -11.13 2.85 11.71
N ALA A 89 -9.96 2.95 12.35
CA ALA A 89 -9.33 1.82 13.02
C ALA A 89 -10.19 1.31 14.19
N ILE A 90 -10.71 2.22 15.03
CA ILE A 90 -11.61 1.87 16.14
C ILE A 90 -12.88 1.23 15.60
N ALA A 91 -13.49 1.79 14.54
CA ALA A 91 -14.67 1.21 13.90
C ALA A 91 -14.38 -0.19 13.35
N GLY A 92 -13.22 -0.38 12.69
CA GLY A 92 -12.81 -1.69 12.17
C GLY A 92 -12.63 -2.73 13.27
N ILE A 93 -11.94 -2.37 14.36
CA ILE A 93 -11.77 -3.24 15.52
C ILE A 93 -13.14 -3.57 16.17
N GLY A 94 -13.98 -2.56 16.42
CA GLY A 94 -15.30 -2.76 17.02
C GLY A 94 -16.21 -3.65 16.19
N LEU A 95 -16.29 -3.43 14.88
CA LEU A 95 -17.06 -4.26 13.98
C LEU A 95 -16.48 -5.69 13.85
N SER A 96 -15.17 -5.84 13.88
CA SER A 96 -14.54 -7.16 13.82
C SER A 96 -14.81 -8.00 15.06
N VAL A 97 -14.89 -7.39 16.24
CA VAL A 97 -15.30 -8.04 17.47
C VAL A 97 -16.78 -8.39 17.40
N HIS A 98 -17.65 -7.44 17.03
CA HIS A 98 -19.08 -7.64 16.94
C HIS A 98 -19.47 -8.77 15.95
N TRP A 99 -18.79 -8.87 14.81
CA TRP A 99 -19.03 -9.91 13.79
C TRP A 99 -18.11 -11.12 13.90
N GLN A 100 -17.37 -11.27 14.99
CA GLN A 100 -16.53 -12.43 15.29
C GLN A 100 -15.51 -12.78 14.19
N ILE A 101 -14.97 -11.75 13.50
CA ILE A 101 -14.04 -11.91 12.39
C ILE A 101 -12.77 -12.68 12.81
N PHE A 102 -12.22 -12.38 14.00
CA PHE A 102 -11.05 -13.08 14.52
C PHE A 102 -11.30 -14.57 14.78
N GLN A 103 -12.49 -14.93 15.28
CA GLN A 103 -12.85 -16.32 15.53
C GLN A 103 -12.93 -17.11 14.21
N ASP A 104 -13.52 -16.51 13.17
CA ASP A 104 -13.63 -17.14 11.86
C ASP A 104 -12.26 -17.35 11.21
N ILE A 105 -11.35 -16.35 11.31
CA ILE A 105 -9.98 -16.46 10.79
C ILE A 105 -9.21 -17.56 11.52
N MET A 106 -9.31 -17.62 12.84
CA MET A 106 -8.66 -18.66 13.64
C MET A 106 -9.23 -20.04 13.36
N ALA A 107 -10.55 -20.15 13.13
CA ALA A 107 -11.20 -21.40 12.73
C ALA A 107 -10.71 -21.85 11.35
N ALA A 108 -10.67 -20.95 10.36
CA ALA A 108 -10.16 -21.25 9.02
C ALA A 108 -8.70 -21.73 9.02
N GLN A 109 -7.87 -21.21 9.93
CA GLN A 109 -6.48 -21.65 10.06
C GLN A 109 -6.33 -23.04 10.72
N ARG A 110 -7.33 -23.49 11.50
CA ARG A 110 -7.31 -24.81 12.15
C ARG A 110 -7.62 -25.95 11.19
N PHE A 111 -8.31 -25.72 10.07
CA PHE A 111 -8.49 -26.69 9.00
C PHE A 111 -7.15 -26.91 8.27
N LYS A 112 -6.21 -27.59 8.96
CA LYS A 112 -4.90 -27.94 8.40
C LYS A 112 -5.07 -29.09 7.40
N TYR A 113 -4.73 -28.84 6.15
CA TYR A 113 -4.39 -29.87 5.19
C TYR A 113 -3.29 -30.78 5.78
N LYS A 114 -3.41 -32.10 5.67
CA LYS A 114 -2.33 -33.02 6.00
C LYS A 114 -1.22 -32.86 4.96
N GLU A 115 -0.28 -31.97 5.22
CA GLU A 115 0.96 -31.86 4.44
C GLU A 115 1.84 -33.07 4.75
N SER A 116 2.53 -33.61 3.74
CA SER A 116 3.55 -34.61 3.97
C SER A 116 4.68 -34.03 4.84
N PRO A 117 5.39 -34.82 5.64
CA PRO A 117 6.55 -34.34 6.42
C PRO A 117 7.63 -33.70 5.52
N PHE A 118 7.80 -34.20 4.31
CA PHE A 118 8.76 -33.70 3.32
C PHE A 118 8.35 -32.31 2.82
N ASP A 119 7.08 -32.11 2.40
CA ASP A 119 6.57 -30.82 1.95
C ASP A 119 6.70 -29.75 3.04
N ARG A 120 6.52 -30.16 4.31
CA ARG A 120 6.68 -29.26 5.45
C ARG A 120 8.12 -28.81 5.64
N TRP A 121 9.09 -29.74 5.52
CA TRP A 121 10.51 -29.43 5.69
C TRP A 121 11.02 -28.53 4.56
N GLU A 122 10.67 -28.85 3.32
CA GLU A 122 10.98 -28.04 2.14
C GLU A 122 10.39 -26.62 2.28
N GLY A 123 9.14 -26.49 2.71
CA GLY A 123 8.50 -25.19 2.96
C GLY A 123 9.25 -24.36 4.01
N TRP A 124 9.70 -24.96 5.12
CA TRP A 124 10.48 -24.26 6.13
C TRP A 124 11.87 -23.86 5.64
N PHE A 125 12.53 -24.71 4.86
CA PHE A 125 13.82 -24.40 4.26
C PHE A 125 13.72 -23.18 3.34
N PHE A 126 12.78 -23.16 2.41
CA PHE A 126 12.59 -22.01 1.52
C PHE A 126 12.13 -20.76 2.27
N LEU A 127 11.33 -20.88 3.31
CA LEU A 127 10.98 -19.76 4.16
C LEU A 127 12.21 -19.15 4.85
N PHE A 128 13.10 -19.98 5.36
CA PHE A 128 14.37 -19.54 5.96
C PHE A 128 15.25 -18.81 4.92
N VAL A 129 15.41 -19.39 3.72
CA VAL A 129 16.16 -18.75 2.63
C VAL A 129 15.53 -17.41 2.24
N PHE A 130 14.21 -17.36 2.12
CA PHE A 130 13.49 -16.11 1.85
C PHE A 130 13.76 -15.04 2.91
N LEU A 131 13.64 -15.37 4.19
CA LEU A 131 13.88 -14.42 5.29
C LEU A 131 15.33 -13.94 5.31
N LEU A 132 16.29 -14.81 4.99
CA LEU A 132 17.69 -14.43 4.85
C LEU A 132 17.88 -13.41 3.71
N LEU A 133 17.28 -13.66 2.53
CA LEU A 133 17.34 -12.74 1.40
C LEU A 133 16.70 -11.38 1.72
N VAL A 134 15.55 -11.38 2.39
CA VAL A 134 14.91 -10.13 2.85
C VAL A 134 15.80 -9.40 3.85
N GLY A 135 16.43 -10.11 4.79
CA GLY A 135 17.41 -9.52 5.73
C GLY A 135 18.58 -8.83 5.01
N VAL A 136 19.13 -9.48 3.96
CA VAL A 136 20.18 -8.89 3.13
C VAL A 136 19.66 -7.64 2.40
N GLN A 137 18.46 -7.66 1.87
CA GLN A 137 17.86 -6.50 1.18
C GLN A 137 17.60 -5.33 2.13
N LEU A 138 17.11 -5.60 3.35
CA LEU A 138 16.98 -4.59 4.38
C LEU A 138 18.34 -3.97 4.72
N TYR A 139 19.38 -4.80 4.87
CA TYR A 139 20.75 -4.31 5.05
C TYR A 139 21.22 -3.45 3.87
N MET A 140 20.94 -3.87 2.63
CA MET A 140 21.25 -3.08 1.42
C MET A 140 20.53 -1.74 1.40
N ALA A 141 19.26 -1.69 1.79
CA ALA A 141 18.48 -0.45 1.83
C ALA A 141 19.11 0.62 2.74
N PHE A 142 19.82 0.20 3.81
CA PHE A 142 20.56 1.12 4.67
C PHE A 142 21.96 1.45 4.16
N THR A 143 22.69 0.47 3.61
CA THR A 143 24.11 0.62 3.26
C THR A 143 24.33 1.05 1.81
N ARG A 144 23.35 0.85 0.94
CA ARG A 144 23.38 1.18 -0.49
C ARG A 144 22.41 2.30 -0.85
N ALA A 145 21.88 3.02 0.14
CA ALA A 145 21.04 4.19 -0.09
C ALA A 145 21.73 5.17 -1.06
N SER A 146 21.04 5.55 -2.12
CA SER A 146 21.53 6.46 -3.15
C SER A 146 20.77 7.78 -3.06
N PHE A 147 21.45 8.81 -2.60
CA PHE A 147 20.92 10.17 -2.52
C PHE A 147 21.21 10.88 -3.84
N ASP A 148 20.17 11.05 -4.64
CA ASP A 148 20.23 11.74 -5.94
C ASP A 148 19.48 13.08 -5.89
N GLY A 149 19.40 13.78 -7.04
CA GLY A 149 18.67 15.06 -7.12
C GLY A 149 17.17 14.97 -6.79
N ASP A 150 16.59 13.78 -6.93
CA ASP A 150 15.17 13.55 -6.59
C ASP A 150 14.96 13.49 -5.06
N ASP A 151 16.01 13.30 -4.26
CA ASP A 151 15.89 13.29 -2.80
C ASP A 151 15.39 14.65 -2.25
N ALA A 152 15.62 15.74 -2.98
CA ALA A 152 15.03 17.04 -2.66
C ALA A 152 13.49 17.01 -2.66
N TYR A 153 12.87 16.25 -3.55
CA TYR A 153 11.40 16.15 -3.63
C TYR A 153 10.79 15.08 -2.71
N TYR A 154 11.60 14.24 -2.10
CA TYR A 154 11.13 13.23 -1.16
C TYR A 154 11.64 13.53 0.26
N GLY A 155 12.90 13.31 0.55
CA GLY A 155 13.46 13.50 1.88
C GLY A 155 13.43 14.96 2.35
N VAL A 156 13.83 15.93 1.49
CA VAL A 156 13.80 17.36 1.88
C VAL A 156 12.39 17.91 1.91
N GLN A 157 11.51 17.52 0.99
CA GLN A 157 10.12 17.98 1.01
C GLN A 157 9.37 17.49 2.26
N SER A 158 9.62 16.25 2.70
CA SER A 158 9.05 15.75 3.97
C SER A 158 9.55 16.56 5.17
N LEU A 159 10.83 16.93 5.17
CA LEU A 159 11.43 17.79 6.18
C LEU A 159 10.83 19.21 6.16
N MET A 160 10.68 19.81 4.98
CA MET A 160 10.08 21.14 4.83
C MET A 160 8.65 21.17 5.40
N ALA A 161 7.83 20.17 5.05
CA ALA A 161 6.49 20.06 5.61
C ALA A 161 6.50 20.02 7.15
N GLN A 162 7.39 19.23 7.75
CA GLN A 162 7.51 19.09 9.20
C GLN A 162 8.01 20.37 9.90
N GLN A 163 8.94 21.11 9.28
CA GLN A 163 9.59 22.28 9.91
C GLN A 163 8.88 23.59 9.64
N THR A 164 8.30 23.77 8.46
CA THR A 164 7.73 25.05 8.04
C THR A 164 6.21 25.08 8.10
N ASP A 165 5.58 23.95 8.45
CA ASP A 165 4.13 23.81 8.53
C ASP A 165 3.40 24.17 7.22
N THR A 166 4.05 23.89 6.07
CA THR A 166 3.48 24.17 4.74
C THR A 166 3.43 22.91 3.89
N LEU A 167 2.59 22.88 2.84
CA LEU A 167 2.51 21.80 1.88
C LEU A 167 2.91 22.33 0.50
N TYR A 168 4.10 21.95 0.00
CA TYR A 168 4.60 22.31 -1.34
C TYR A 168 4.65 23.82 -1.64
N ARG A 169 4.78 24.67 -0.60
CA ARG A 169 4.90 26.13 -0.73
C ARG A 169 6.32 26.63 -0.59
N ILE A 170 7.26 25.74 -0.33
CA ILE A 170 8.69 26.05 -0.25
C ILE A 170 9.42 25.11 -1.22
N ASN A 171 10.26 25.71 -2.05
CA ASN A 171 11.08 24.95 -2.99
C ASN A 171 12.18 24.19 -2.22
N PRO A 172 12.23 22.85 -2.32
CA PRO A 172 13.16 22.03 -1.53
C PRO A 172 14.62 22.23 -1.94
N ASN A 173 14.91 22.77 -3.15
CA ASN A 173 16.27 22.96 -3.62
C ASN A 173 16.91 24.28 -3.11
N ASN A 174 16.11 25.31 -2.80
CA ASN A 174 16.64 26.63 -2.45
C ASN A 174 15.98 27.30 -1.25
N GLY A 175 14.96 26.66 -0.65
CA GLY A 175 14.26 27.17 0.54
C GLY A 175 13.39 28.41 0.32
N ARG A 176 13.19 28.84 -0.92
CA ARG A 176 12.36 30.02 -1.24
C ARG A 176 10.88 29.64 -1.37
N SER A 177 10.01 30.61 -1.11
CA SER A 177 8.58 30.44 -1.40
C SER A 177 8.35 30.16 -2.88
N THR A 178 7.44 29.24 -3.17
CA THR A 178 7.07 28.86 -4.53
C THR A 178 5.56 28.70 -4.64
N PRO A 179 4.95 28.99 -5.81
CA PRO A 179 3.59 28.52 -6.09
C PRO A 179 3.58 26.97 -6.06
N LEU A 180 2.39 26.38 -6.08
CA LEU A 180 2.25 24.95 -6.21
C LEU A 180 2.85 24.49 -7.54
N ASP A 181 3.82 23.57 -7.45
CA ASP A 181 4.33 22.87 -8.62
C ASP A 181 3.42 21.66 -8.91
N ALA A 182 2.57 21.78 -9.92
CA ALA A 182 1.62 20.75 -10.31
C ALA A 182 2.27 19.37 -10.51
N ARG A 183 3.53 19.32 -10.96
CA ARG A 183 4.24 18.08 -11.19
C ARG A 183 4.46 17.25 -9.91
N HIS A 184 4.66 17.92 -8.76
CA HIS A 184 5.03 17.26 -7.50
C HIS A 184 3.98 17.43 -6.40
N ALA A 185 3.21 18.51 -6.44
CA ALA A 185 2.33 18.89 -5.35
C ALA A 185 1.22 17.88 -5.03
N LEU A 186 0.75 17.13 -6.03
CA LEU A 186 -0.26 16.09 -5.83
C LEU A 186 0.33 14.74 -5.35
N ALA A 187 1.66 14.59 -5.31
CA ALA A 187 2.32 13.36 -4.88
C ALA A 187 2.60 13.40 -3.37
N LEU A 188 1.64 12.99 -2.55
CA LEU A 188 1.64 13.18 -1.10
C LEU A 188 2.46 12.13 -0.32
N PHE A 189 3.24 11.26 -0.96
CA PHE A 189 4.06 10.26 -0.26
C PHE A 189 5.07 10.90 0.71
N PRO A 190 5.82 11.98 0.36
CA PRO A 190 6.70 12.67 1.29
C PRO A 190 5.95 13.31 2.47
N ILE A 191 4.71 13.73 2.24
CA ILE A 191 3.87 14.33 3.29
C ILE A 191 3.38 13.26 4.28
N TRP A 192 3.14 12.01 3.80
CA TRP A 192 2.89 10.88 4.69
C TRP A 192 4.11 10.56 5.57
N GLU A 193 5.32 10.62 5.03
CA GLU A 193 6.56 10.45 5.80
C GLU A 193 6.69 11.51 6.90
N ALA A 194 6.44 12.79 6.56
CA ALA A 194 6.41 13.88 7.51
C ALA A 194 5.33 13.67 8.59
N PHE A 195 4.13 13.23 8.18
CA PHE A 195 3.02 12.93 9.09
C PHE A 195 3.38 11.87 10.11
N VAL A 196 3.85 10.69 9.66
CA VAL A 196 4.23 9.62 10.58
C VAL A 196 5.40 10.05 11.46
N GLY A 197 6.39 10.74 10.90
CA GLY A 197 7.51 11.30 11.65
C GLY A 197 7.03 12.22 12.79
N THR A 198 6.12 13.13 12.49
CA THR A 198 5.55 14.06 13.48
C THR A 198 4.76 13.32 14.56
N MET A 199 3.90 12.37 14.18
CA MET A 199 3.10 11.59 15.13
C MET A 199 3.96 10.72 16.07
N CYS A 200 5.14 10.29 15.60
CA CYS A 200 6.07 9.48 16.39
C CYS A 200 7.16 10.30 17.11
N GLY A 201 7.21 11.62 16.89
CA GLY A 201 8.30 12.47 17.38
C GLY A 201 9.66 12.12 16.76
N VAL A 202 9.66 11.69 15.48
CA VAL A 202 10.84 11.31 14.70
C VAL A 202 11.05 12.35 13.59
N HIS A 203 12.30 12.68 13.33
CA HIS A 203 12.66 13.59 12.24
C HIS A 203 12.27 13.01 10.88
N ALA A 204 11.70 13.82 10.00
CA ALA A 204 11.15 13.35 8.73
C ALA A 204 12.18 12.62 7.86
N THR A 205 13.44 13.05 7.83
CA THR A 205 14.51 12.38 7.07
C THR A 205 14.87 11.00 7.66
N ILE A 206 14.81 10.84 8.99
CA ILE A 206 14.98 9.52 9.62
C ILE A 206 13.79 8.62 9.27
N MET A 207 12.59 9.19 9.26
CA MET A 207 11.40 8.46 8.82
C MET A 207 11.57 7.96 7.39
N ALA A 208 11.90 8.85 6.45
CA ALA A 208 12.11 8.52 5.05
C ALA A 208 13.20 7.47 4.85
N HIS A 209 14.44 7.79 5.25
CA HIS A 209 15.61 7.00 4.88
C HIS A 209 15.81 5.73 5.75
N SER A 210 15.22 5.67 6.94
CA SER A 210 15.45 4.54 7.86
C SER A 210 14.18 3.73 8.14
N VAL A 211 13.04 4.37 8.37
CA VAL A 211 11.82 3.66 8.78
C VAL A 211 11.03 3.15 7.57
N VAL A 212 10.90 3.97 6.51
CA VAL A 212 10.14 3.59 5.30
C VAL A 212 10.67 2.30 4.67
N PRO A 213 11.98 2.06 4.50
CA PRO A 213 12.49 0.77 4.02
C PRO A 213 12.05 -0.43 4.88
N LEU A 214 12.05 -0.27 6.21
CA LEU A 214 11.61 -1.33 7.15
C LEU A 214 10.10 -1.64 7.04
N VAL A 215 9.32 -0.75 6.45
CA VAL A 215 7.88 -0.91 6.24
C VAL A 215 7.57 -1.35 4.82
N LEU A 216 8.07 -0.63 3.82
CA LEU A 216 7.69 -0.84 2.42
C LEU A 216 8.24 -2.16 1.87
N ILE A 217 9.47 -2.56 2.24
CA ILE A 217 10.05 -3.84 1.82
C ILE A 217 9.21 -5.03 2.32
N PRO A 218 8.89 -5.17 3.62
CA PRO A 218 8.00 -6.22 4.08
C PRO A 218 6.59 -6.16 3.49
N LEU A 219 6.01 -4.96 3.30
CA LEU A 219 4.68 -4.81 2.69
C LEU A 219 4.67 -5.32 1.24
N SER A 220 5.71 -5.04 0.46
CA SER A 220 5.83 -5.54 -0.91
C SER A 220 5.85 -7.08 -0.93
N TYR A 221 6.64 -7.70 -0.04
CA TYR A 221 6.64 -9.16 0.07
C TYR A 221 5.34 -9.73 0.63
N LEU A 222 4.63 -8.97 1.46
CA LEU A 222 3.31 -9.38 1.92
C LEU A 222 2.32 -9.46 0.74
N ILE A 223 2.38 -8.54 -0.22
CA ILE A 223 1.57 -8.61 -1.45
C ILE A 223 1.91 -9.89 -2.24
N TYR A 224 3.19 -10.18 -2.45
CA TYR A 224 3.60 -11.42 -3.13
C TYR A 224 3.18 -12.67 -2.36
N ALA A 225 3.19 -12.64 -1.02
CA ALA A 225 2.69 -13.74 -0.20
C ALA A 225 1.18 -13.95 -0.38
N GLU A 226 0.39 -12.87 -0.49
CA GLU A 226 -1.05 -12.96 -0.77
C GLU A 226 -1.30 -13.46 -2.21
N ILE A 227 -0.51 -13.05 -3.20
CA ILE A 227 -0.53 -13.60 -4.56
C ILE A 227 -0.22 -15.10 -4.53
N ALA A 228 0.83 -15.51 -3.81
CA ALA A 228 1.20 -16.92 -3.70
C ALA A 228 0.10 -17.78 -3.08
N LYS A 229 -0.69 -17.26 -2.13
CA LYS A 229 -1.83 -17.97 -1.54
C LYS A 229 -2.92 -18.28 -2.57
N ILE A 230 -3.12 -17.39 -3.53
CA ILE A 230 -4.12 -17.56 -4.60
C ILE A 230 -3.59 -18.51 -5.66
N VAL A 231 -2.38 -18.27 -6.18
CA VAL A 231 -1.80 -19.02 -7.29
C VAL A 231 -1.45 -20.46 -6.89
N PHE A 232 -0.94 -20.64 -5.66
CA PHE A 232 -0.56 -21.94 -5.11
C PHE A 232 -1.52 -22.39 -3.99
N ALA A 233 -2.84 -22.30 -4.26
CA ALA A 233 -3.87 -22.66 -3.29
C ALA A 233 -3.68 -24.10 -2.78
N ASP A 234 -3.50 -25.05 -3.73
CA ASP A 234 -3.40 -26.49 -3.46
C ASP A 234 -1.98 -26.97 -3.13
N ARG A 235 -0.95 -26.13 -3.34
CA ARG A 235 0.46 -26.48 -3.16
C ARG A 235 1.16 -25.51 -2.23
N LYS A 236 0.81 -25.56 -0.95
CA LYS A 236 1.31 -24.61 0.07
C LYS A 236 2.83 -24.58 0.20
N ALA A 237 3.51 -25.73 0.01
CA ALA A 237 4.96 -25.82 0.05
C ALA A 237 5.67 -24.96 -1.02
N LEU A 238 5.00 -24.70 -2.17
CA LEU A 238 5.57 -23.86 -3.23
C LEU A 238 5.48 -22.34 -2.92
N ARG A 239 4.69 -21.91 -1.95
CA ARG A 239 4.54 -20.50 -1.61
C ARG A 239 5.84 -19.85 -1.14
N PRO A 240 6.60 -20.45 -0.18
CA PRO A 240 7.90 -19.92 0.21
C PRO A 240 8.92 -19.93 -0.95
N LEU A 241 8.92 -20.96 -1.79
CA LEU A 241 9.78 -21.03 -2.98
C LEU A 241 9.47 -19.87 -3.95
N PHE A 242 8.20 -19.57 -4.19
CA PHE A 242 7.82 -18.41 -4.99
C PHE A 242 8.35 -17.10 -4.39
N LEU A 243 8.29 -16.95 -3.06
CA LEU A 243 8.83 -15.76 -2.39
C LEU A 243 10.35 -15.67 -2.51
N VAL A 244 11.07 -16.79 -2.52
CA VAL A 244 12.51 -16.82 -2.82
C VAL A 244 12.78 -16.30 -4.23
N PHE A 245 12.04 -16.76 -5.24
CA PHE A 245 12.17 -16.25 -6.60
C PHE A 245 11.89 -14.75 -6.69
N MET A 246 10.85 -14.25 -6.02
CA MET A 246 10.57 -12.81 -5.98
C MET A 246 11.68 -12.03 -5.29
N ALA A 247 12.26 -12.58 -4.21
CA ALA A 247 13.38 -11.94 -3.52
C ALA A 247 14.65 -11.90 -4.39
N LEU A 248 14.94 -12.96 -5.12
CA LEU A 248 16.04 -13.00 -6.08
C LEU A 248 15.79 -12.01 -7.24
N TRP A 249 14.57 -11.95 -7.76
CA TRP A 249 14.19 -10.98 -8.79
C TRP A 249 14.43 -9.55 -8.33
N GLN A 250 13.97 -9.18 -7.14
CA GLN A 250 14.19 -7.86 -6.56
C GLN A 250 15.68 -7.55 -6.37
N MET A 251 16.48 -8.53 -5.98
CA MET A 251 17.91 -8.35 -5.73
C MET A 251 18.71 -8.20 -7.03
N PHE A 252 18.43 -9.02 -8.05
CA PHE A 252 19.18 -9.05 -9.31
C PHE A 252 18.55 -8.22 -10.42
N GLY A 253 17.31 -7.77 -10.28
CA GLY A 253 16.65 -6.84 -11.19
C GLY A 253 17.19 -5.40 -11.12
N ASN A 254 18.09 -5.12 -10.18
CA ASN A 254 18.78 -3.82 -10.03
C ASN A 254 19.84 -3.61 -11.16
N VAL A 255 19.40 -3.57 -12.40
CA VAL A 255 20.27 -3.48 -13.60
C VAL A 255 20.33 -2.08 -14.21
N SER A 256 19.48 -1.17 -13.77
CA SER A 256 19.40 0.22 -14.22
C SER A 256 18.91 1.12 -13.11
N ILE A 257 19.31 2.40 -13.13
CA ILE A 257 18.82 3.43 -12.19
C ILE A 257 17.30 3.68 -12.30
N TYR A 258 16.66 3.17 -13.34
CA TYR A 258 15.22 3.34 -13.60
C TYR A 258 14.39 2.10 -13.31
N THR A 259 14.99 0.97 -12.91
CA THR A 259 14.22 -0.23 -12.58
C THR A 259 13.55 -0.11 -11.20
N THR A 260 12.39 -0.74 -11.06
CA THR A 260 11.63 -0.76 -9.79
C THR A 260 12.44 -1.40 -8.67
N GLU A 261 13.27 -2.37 -9.00
CA GLU A 261 14.16 -3.10 -8.09
C GLU A 261 15.28 -2.18 -7.55
N THR A 262 15.79 -1.26 -8.39
CA THR A 262 16.76 -0.25 -7.94
C THR A 262 16.12 0.69 -6.93
N PHE A 263 14.92 1.19 -7.20
CA PHE A 263 14.19 2.00 -6.21
C PHE A 263 13.90 1.22 -4.94
N PHE A 264 13.56 -0.05 -5.05
CA PHE A 264 13.29 -0.93 -3.91
C PHE A 264 14.49 -1.08 -2.96
N LEU A 265 15.69 -1.25 -3.52
CA LEU A 265 16.90 -1.53 -2.75
C LEU A 265 17.68 -0.29 -2.31
N THR A 266 17.58 0.81 -3.04
CA THR A 266 18.48 1.96 -2.84
C THR A 266 17.76 3.27 -2.58
N ARG A 267 16.47 3.37 -2.89
CA ARG A 267 15.65 4.59 -2.81
C ARG A 267 14.21 4.28 -2.42
N THR A 268 14.03 3.43 -1.42
CA THR A 268 12.72 2.90 -1.00
C THR A 268 11.75 4.00 -0.59
N TRP A 269 12.24 5.13 -0.06
CA TRP A 269 11.45 6.28 0.38
C TRP A 269 10.91 7.14 -0.78
N GLN A 270 11.31 6.90 -2.01
CA GLN A 270 10.77 7.65 -3.14
C GLN A 270 9.42 7.09 -3.58
N GLY A 271 8.49 7.98 -3.96
CA GLY A 271 7.18 7.60 -4.48
C GLY A 271 7.25 6.61 -5.66
N LYS A 272 8.33 6.66 -6.46
CA LYS A 272 8.60 5.70 -7.54
C LYS A 272 8.71 4.26 -7.03
N SER A 273 9.34 4.06 -5.86
CA SER A 273 9.39 2.76 -5.19
C SER A 273 8.00 2.32 -4.74
N PHE A 274 7.22 3.24 -4.14
CA PHE A 274 5.85 2.96 -3.73
C PHE A 274 4.97 2.54 -4.92
N ALA A 275 5.06 3.25 -6.05
CA ALA A 275 4.33 2.87 -7.27
C ALA A 275 4.70 1.47 -7.76
N GLY A 276 5.98 1.19 -7.96
CA GLY A 276 6.47 -0.05 -8.57
C GLY A 276 6.38 -1.27 -7.66
N ASN A 277 6.59 -1.09 -6.35
CA ASN A 277 6.74 -2.21 -5.42
C ASN A 277 5.53 -2.40 -4.47
N PHE A 278 4.61 -1.43 -4.41
CA PHE A 278 3.37 -1.57 -3.65
C PHE A 278 2.15 -1.47 -4.57
N VAL A 279 1.96 -0.36 -5.30
CA VAL A 279 0.73 -0.12 -6.06
C VAL A 279 0.53 -1.15 -7.16
N LEU A 280 1.50 -1.32 -8.08
CA LEU A 280 1.34 -2.22 -9.21
C LEU A 280 1.20 -3.70 -8.80
N PRO A 281 2.00 -4.24 -7.87
CA PRO A 281 1.76 -5.58 -7.34
C PRO A 281 0.41 -5.73 -6.63
N ALA A 282 -0.07 -4.69 -5.91
CA ALA A 282 -1.38 -4.73 -5.27
C ALA A 282 -2.53 -4.71 -6.28
N VAL A 283 -2.40 -4.00 -7.41
CA VAL A 283 -3.37 -4.06 -8.53
C VAL A 283 -3.46 -5.51 -9.04
N LEU A 284 -2.33 -6.16 -9.30
CA LEU A 284 -2.30 -7.56 -9.71
C LEU A 284 -2.94 -8.48 -8.66
N TRP A 285 -2.61 -8.30 -7.39
CA TRP A 285 -3.23 -9.06 -6.30
C TRP A 285 -4.76 -8.92 -6.28
N LEU A 286 -5.29 -7.70 -6.37
CA LEU A 286 -6.73 -7.46 -6.40
C LEU A 286 -7.40 -8.08 -7.66
N PHE A 287 -6.74 -8.05 -8.81
CA PHE A 287 -7.23 -8.75 -9.98
C PHE A 287 -7.30 -10.26 -9.79
N LEU A 288 -6.29 -10.85 -9.17
CA LEU A 288 -6.32 -12.27 -8.84
C LEU A 288 -7.46 -12.58 -7.85
N CYS A 289 -7.69 -11.73 -6.86
CA CYS A 289 -8.85 -11.87 -5.95
C CYS A 289 -10.19 -11.80 -6.69
N LEU A 290 -10.30 -10.96 -7.74
CA LEU A 290 -11.53 -10.78 -8.49
C LEU A 290 -11.77 -11.87 -9.55
N PHE A 291 -10.71 -12.38 -10.19
CA PHE A 291 -10.84 -13.11 -11.45
C PHE A 291 -10.19 -14.49 -11.49
N TYR A 292 -9.27 -14.81 -10.59
CA TYR A 292 -8.57 -16.09 -10.64
C TYR A 292 -9.47 -17.29 -10.35
N GLN A 293 -10.41 -17.13 -9.41
CA GLN A 293 -11.44 -18.15 -9.15
C GLN A 293 -12.71 -17.79 -9.93
N GLU A 294 -13.31 -18.76 -10.60
CA GLU A 294 -14.60 -18.59 -11.31
C GLU A 294 -15.74 -18.38 -10.31
N LYS A 295 -15.76 -17.24 -9.65
CA LYS A 295 -16.83 -16.85 -8.76
C LYS A 295 -17.96 -16.19 -9.55
N LYS A 296 -19.18 -16.69 -9.40
CA LYS A 296 -20.38 -16.10 -10.04
C LYS A 296 -20.60 -14.65 -9.62
N GLU A 297 -20.27 -14.31 -8.37
CA GLU A 297 -20.42 -12.95 -7.83
C GLU A 297 -19.07 -12.42 -7.32
N LYS A 298 -18.71 -11.22 -7.77
CA LYS A 298 -17.51 -10.51 -7.37
C LYS A 298 -17.87 -9.48 -6.30
N PRO A 299 -17.26 -9.53 -5.10
CA PRO A 299 -17.64 -8.62 -4.01
C PRO A 299 -17.39 -7.16 -4.41
N LEU A 300 -18.41 -6.32 -4.25
CA LEU A 300 -18.30 -4.87 -4.50
C LEU A 300 -17.15 -4.23 -3.69
N VAL A 301 -16.89 -4.76 -2.49
CA VAL A 301 -15.80 -4.27 -1.61
C VAL A 301 -14.43 -4.35 -2.29
N LEU A 302 -14.17 -5.40 -3.11
CA LEU A 302 -12.90 -5.50 -3.84
C LEU A 302 -12.79 -4.45 -4.95
N TRP A 303 -13.90 -4.13 -5.63
CA TRP A 303 -13.92 -3.04 -6.62
C TRP A 303 -13.72 -1.67 -5.97
N LEU A 304 -14.32 -1.44 -4.80
CA LEU A 304 -14.09 -0.23 -4.01
C LEU A 304 -12.65 -0.13 -3.53
N LEU A 305 -12.05 -1.26 -3.09
CA LEU A 305 -10.64 -1.29 -2.68
C LEU A 305 -9.70 -1.05 -3.86
N LEU A 306 -10.04 -1.56 -5.06
CA LEU A 306 -9.31 -1.25 -6.30
C LEU A 306 -9.42 0.23 -6.65
N GLY A 307 -10.59 0.84 -6.48
CA GLY A 307 -10.78 2.28 -6.66
C GLY A 307 -9.96 3.12 -5.66
N ALA A 308 -9.92 2.68 -4.41
CA ALA A 308 -9.05 3.28 -3.40
C ALA A 308 -7.56 3.14 -3.76
N LEU A 309 -7.14 1.99 -4.29
CA LEU A 309 -5.75 1.77 -4.74
C LEU A 309 -5.39 2.65 -5.95
N ASN A 310 -6.30 2.81 -6.92
CA ASN A 310 -6.11 3.72 -8.05
C ASN A 310 -5.91 5.17 -7.59
N LEU A 311 -6.63 5.62 -6.56
CA LEU A 311 -6.42 6.95 -5.97
C LEU A 311 -5.13 6.99 -5.14
N ALA A 312 -4.84 5.96 -4.34
CA ALA A 312 -3.62 5.85 -3.53
C ALA A 312 -2.33 5.91 -4.39
N ALA A 313 -2.40 5.49 -5.66
CA ALA A 313 -1.32 5.65 -6.61
C ALA A 313 -0.90 7.12 -6.79
N GLY A 314 -1.81 8.07 -6.54
CA GLY A 314 -1.57 9.51 -6.55
C GLY A 314 -0.49 9.94 -5.58
N ALA A 315 -0.38 9.28 -4.43
CA ALA A 315 0.69 9.55 -3.46
C ALA A 315 2.10 9.44 -4.09
N SER A 316 2.24 8.61 -5.12
CA SER A 316 3.48 8.49 -5.88
C SER A 316 3.61 9.52 -7.01
N SER A 317 2.63 9.56 -7.91
CA SER A 317 2.63 10.47 -9.07
C SER A 317 1.34 10.34 -9.89
N SER A 318 1.06 11.37 -10.71
CA SER A 318 -0.01 11.33 -11.72
C SER A 318 0.17 10.20 -12.74
N LEU A 319 1.42 9.88 -13.11
CA LEU A 319 1.72 8.77 -14.01
C LEU A 319 1.34 7.42 -13.40
N ALA A 320 1.56 7.23 -12.10
CA ALA A 320 1.17 6.01 -11.40
C ALA A 320 -0.36 5.82 -11.38
N VAL A 321 -1.12 6.91 -11.21
CA VAL A 321 -2.60 6.88 -11.31
C VAL A 321 -3.04 6.48 -12.70
N LEU A 322 -2.47 7.12 -13.75
CA LEU A 322 -2.79 6.78 -15.14
C LEU A 322 -2.52 5.30 -15.42
N LEU A 323 -1.33 4.80 -15.07
CA LEU A 323 -0.95 3.41 -15.31
C LEU A 323 -1.86 2.44 -14.54
N SER A 324 -2.15 2.71 -13.28
CA SER A 324 -3.05 1.88 -12.45
C SER A 324 -4.46 1.84 -13.04
N CYS A 325 -5.02 3.00 -13.45
CA CYS A 325 -6.33 3.07 -14.07
C CYS A 325 -6.36 2.39 -15.45
N MET A 326 -5.33 2.57 -16.28
CA MET A 326 -5.23 1.89 -17.58
C MET A 326 -5.19 0.37 -17.42
N LEU A 327 -4.41 -0.15 -16.47
CA LEU A 327 -4.38 -1.57 -16.15
C LEU A 327 -5.76 -2.05 -15.66
N THR A 328 -6.41 -1.27 -14.80
CA THR A 328 -7.74 -1.59 -14.26
C THR A 328 -8.78 -1.72 -15.38
N VAL A 329 -8.86 -0.75 -16.28
CA VAL A 329 -9.79 -0.77 -17.41
C VAL A 329 -9.43 -1.87 -18.40
N GLY A 330 -8.14 -2.03 -18.72
CA GLY A 330 -7.64 -3.06 -19.64
C GLY A 330 -7.99 -4.48 -19.19
N VAL A 331 -7.75 -4.79 -17.88
CA VAL A 331 -8.12 -6.08 -17.30
C VAL A 331 -9.65 -6.22 -17.23
N GLY A 332 -10.37 -5.17 -16.84
CA GLY A 332 -11.84 -5.15 -16.87
C GLY A 332 -12.41 -5.48 -18.26
N PHE A 333 -11.80 -4.94 -19.31
CA PHE A 333 -12.15 -5.23 -20.70
C PHE A 333 -11.88 -6.70 -21.08
N LEU A 334 -10.70 -7.22 -20.73
CA LEU A 334 -10.34 -8.63 -21.00
C LEU A 334 -11.32 -9.59 -20.32
N PHE A 335 -11.71 -9.31 -19.08
CA PHE A 335 -12.67 -10.16 -18.36
C PHE A 335 -14.11 -9.92 -18.79
N MET A 336 -14.47 -8.73 -19.25
CA MET A 336 -15.75 -8.51 -19.96
C MET A 336 -15.84 -9.44 -21.18
N TRP A 337 -14.77 -9.49 -21.99
CA TRP A 337 -14.70 -10.36 -23.17
C TRP A 337 -14.76 -11.85 -22.81
N LYS A 338 -13.94 -12.28 -21.83
CA LYS A 338 -13.86 -13.68 -21.39
C LYS A 338 -15.18 -14.18 -20.78
N GLU A 339 -15.76 -13.41 -19.89
CA GLU A 339 -16.96 -13.80 -19.15
C GLU A 339 -18.26 -13.35 -19.82
N ARG A 340 -18.18 -12.57 -20.90
CA ARG A 340 -19.30 -11.94 -21.62
C ARG A 340 -20.20 -11.11 -20.68
N ARG A 341 -19.62 -10.41 -19.72
CA ARG A 341 -20.30 -9.59 -18.72
C ARG A 341 -19.82 -8.14 -18.78
N VAL A 342 -20.65 -7.26 -19.36
CA VAL A 342 -20.38 -5.81 -19.42
C VAL A 342 -20.19 -5.20 -18.04
N GLN A 343 -20.82 -5.77 -17.01
CA GLN A 343 -20.69 -5.33 -15.62
C GLN A 343 -19.23 -5.27 -15.14
N ASN A 344 -18.35 -6.17 -15.58
CA ASN A 344 -16.92 -6.15 -15.21
C ASN A 344 -16.24 -4.87 -15.70
N LEU A 345 -16.54 -4.43 -16.91
CA LEU A 345 -15.99 -3.19 -17.47
C LEU A 345 -16.57 -1.95 -16.76
N LEU A 346 -17.87 -1.95 -16.47
CA LEU A 346 -18.51 -0.84 -15.76
C LEU A 346 -17.96 -0.66 -14.34
N LEU A 347 -17.75 -1.76 -13.63
CA LEU A 347 -17.15 -1.73 -12.28
C LEU A 347 -15.67 -1.33 -12.33
N ALA A 348 -14.91 -1.79 -13.33
CA ALA A 348 -13.54 -1.36 -13.55
C ALA A 348 -13.47 0.15 -13.86
N GLY A 349 -14.33 0.65 -14.76
CA GLY A 349 -14.45 2.08 -15.02
C GLY A 349 -14.86 2.89 -13.78
N GLY A 350 -15.83 2.39 -13.01
CA GLY A 350 -16.24 2.97 -11.74
C GLY A 350 -15.10 3.09 -10.73
N SER A 351 -14.23 2.06 -10.67
CA SER A 351 -13.02 2.07 -9.81
C SER A 351 -11.98 3.12 -10.25
N CYS A 352 -12.05 3.65 -11.47
CA CYS A 352 -11.13 4.66 -11.97
C CYS A 352 -11.64 6.11 -11.80
N VAL A 353 -12.86 6.32 -11.33
CA VAL A 353 -13.48 7.67 -11.28
C VAL A 353 -12.65 8.64 -10.43
N LEU A 354 -12.25 8.24 -9.21
CA LEU A 354 -11.43 9.10 -8.34
C LEU A 354 -10.04 9.34 -8.92
N GLY A 355 -9.42 8.32 -9.52
CA GLY A 355 -8.15 8.48 -10.24
C GLY A 355 -8.29 9.41 -11.45
N GLY A 356 -9.39 9.33 -12.20
CA GLY A 356 -9.70 10.26 -13.29
C GLY A 356 -9.85 11.70 -12.81
N LEU A 357 -10.56 11.93 -11.71
CA LEU A 357 -10.68 13.26 -11.09
C LEU A 357 -9.31 13.81 -10.66
N TYR A 358 -8.45 12.95 -10.08
CA TYR A 358 -7.08 13.33 -9.74
C TYR A 358 -6.29 13.80 -10.97
N VAL A 359 -6.37 13.03 -12.09
CA VAL A 359 -5.68 13.40 -13.34
C VAL A 359 -6.22 14.69 -13.93
N LEU A 360 -7.56 14.89 -13.92
CA LEU A 360 -8.16 16.15 -14.37
C LEU A 360 -7.68 17.32 -13.54
N LEU A 361 -7.58 17.17 -12.22
CA LEU A 361 -7.04 18.21 -11.34
C LEU A 361 -5.57 18.49 -11.66
N TYR A 362 -4.77 17.45 -11.89
CA TYR A 362 -3.35 17.60 -12.29
C TYR A 362 -3.19 18.40 -13.59
N LEU A 363 -4.10 18.20 -14.56
CA LEU A 363 -4.06 18.92 -15.83
C LEU A 363 -4.59 20.36 -15.70
N ALA A 364 -5.35 20.68 -14.66
CA ALA A 364 -5.93 22.00 -14.41
C ALA A 364 -5.01 22.92 -13.57
N LEU A 365 -4.03 22.36 -12.86
CA LEU A 365 -3.01 23.08 -12.07
C LEU A 365 -1.80 23.45 -12.91
#